data_c4c256082b43f6ea20017bd3bc2448fb
#
_entry.id   c4c256082b43f6ea20017bd3bc2448fb
#
_cell.length_a   1.000
_cell.length_b   1.000
_cell.length_c   1.000
_cell.angle_alpha   90.00
_cell.angle_beta   90.00
_cell.angle_gamma   90.00
#
_symmetry.space_group_name_H-M   'P 1'
#
loop_
_entity.id
_entity.type
_entity.pdbx_description
1 polymer ?
#
loop_
_entity_poly.entity_id
_entity_poly.type
_entity_poly.pdbx_seq_one_letter_code
_entity_poly.pdbx_strand_id
1 'polypeptide(L)'
;PKGYTWSDMNTLKGAELENQYRAILERLSDEGGILGQIFKGAVNKISNVSILYRVVQMIDKENWVSMSSDVKGEIYEGLLQKNAEDVKSGAGQYFTPRPLIKAMVACLRPEPKKTIADPCCGSGGFFLAAQAFLADPKNYALDRTEKEFLKNETFYGTELVVATFKLCLMNLYLHNIGDLYGKVPVMRGDALLS
;
A
#
# COMPACT_ATOMS: atom_id res chain seq x y z
N PRO A 1 -9.18 10.25 17.10
CA PRO A 1 -10.25 10.32 18.09
C PRO A 1 -9.91 9.46 19.30
N LYS A 2 -10.22 9.92 20.51
CA LYS A 2 -10.00 9.14 21.75
C LYS A 2 -10.63 7.75 21.59
N GLY A 3 -9.92 6.73 22.02
CA GLY A 3 -10.38 5.34 22.03
C GLY A 3 -10.08 4.50 20.78
N TYR A 4 -9.41 5.06 19.75
CA TYR A 4 -9.08 4.34 18.50
C TYR A 4 -7.61 4.48 18.12
N THR A 5 -6.74 4.69 19.09
CA THR A 5 -5.31 4.78 18.86
C THR A 5 -4.64 3.43 19.10
N TRP A 6 -3.45 3.26 18.55
CA TRP A 6 -2.61 2.10 18.84
C TRP A 6 -2.36 1.95 20.34
N SER A 7 -2.09 3.05 21.04
CA SER A 7 -1.83 3.07 22.48
C SER A 7 -3.04 2.61 23.28
N ASP A 8 -4.28 2.93 22.82
CA ASP A 8 -5.49 2.42 23.49
C ASP A 8 -5.64 0.91 23.30
N MET A 9 -5.34 0.40 22.09
CA MET A 9 -5.50 -1.01 21.75
C MET A 9 -4.44 -1.91 22.42
N ASN A 10 -3.18 -1.46 22.47
CA ASN A 10 -2.07 -2.32 22.93
C ASN A 10 -2.12 -2.64 24.44
N THR A 11 -2.86 -1.85 25.21
CA THR A 11 -3.08 -2.08 26.65
C THR A 11 -4.18 -3.11 26.95
N LEU A 12 -5.03 -3.41 25.98
CA LEU A 12 -6.18 -4.30 26.12
C LEU A 12 -5.82 -5.77 26.00
N LYS A 13 -6.67 -6.64 26.56
CA LYS A 13 -6.52 -8.10 26.52
C LYS A 13 -7.88 -8.77 26.34
N GLY A 14 -7.85 -10.04 25.95
CA GLY A 14 -9.06 -10.83 25.86
C GLY A 14 -10.11 -10.25 24.92
N ALA A 15 -11.37 -10.37 25.28
CA ALA A 15 -12.50 -9.90 24.48
C ALA A 15 -12.49 -8.37 24.23
N GLU A 16 -11.93 -7.59 25.15
CA GLU A 16 -11.82 -6.13 24.99
C GLU A 16 -10.89 -5.79 23.82
N LEU A 17 -9.73 -6.46 23.71
CA LEU A 17 -8.82 -6.30 22.60
C LEU A 17 -9.48 -6.67 21.27
N GLU A 18 -10.19 -7.80 21.22
CA GLU A 18 -10.89 -8.24 20.00
C GLU A 18 -11.95 -7.23 19.55
N ASN A 19 -12.78 -6.77 20.49
CA ASN A 19 -13.82 -5.79 20.21
C ASN A 19 -13.23 -4.46 19.72
N GLN A 20 -12.17 -4.00 20.36
CA GLN A 20 -11.47 -2.78 19.96
C GLN A 20 -10.86 -2.90 18.57
N TYR A 21 -10.19 -4.02 18.27
CA TYR A 21 -9.63 -4.28 16.94
C TYR A 21 -10.70 -4.29 15.85
N ARG A 22 -11.86 -4.94 16.12
CA ARG A 22 -13.00 -4.94 15.20
C ARG A 22 -13.54 -3.53 14.97
N ALA A 23 -13.74 -2.75 16.03
CA ALA A 23 -14.22 -1.37 15.94
C ALA A 23 -13.25 -0.47 15.17
N ILE A 24 -11.94 -0.68 15.29
CA ILE A 24 -10.93 0.04 14.51
C ILE A 24 -11.06 -0.31 13.02
N LEU A 25 -11.20 -1.58 12.65
CA LEU A 25 -11.36 -1.99 11.25
C LEU A 25 -12.63 -1.42 10.62
N GLU A 26 -13.76 -1.44 11.33
CA GLU A 26 -15.03 -0.86 10.90
C GLU A 26 -14.86 0.65 10.67
N ARG A 27 -14.29 1.36 11.62
CA ARG A 27 -14.06 2.79 11.49
C ARG A 27 -13.13 3.15 10.33
N LEU A 28 -12.05 2.41 10.12
CA LEU A 28 -11.14 2.62 8.98
C LEU A 28 -11.85 2.35 7.64
N SER A 29 -12.80 1.42 7.62
CA SER A 29 -13.65 1.15 6.45
C SER A 29 -14.56 2.32 6.08
N ASP A 30 -14.97 3.12 7.05
CA ASP A 30 -15.87 4.26 6.87
C ASP A 30 -15.13 5.57 6.53
N GLU A 31 -13.80 5.57 6.59
CA GLU A 31 -12.99 6.72 6.19
C GLU A 31 -13.06 6.95 4.67
N GLY A 32 -12.79 8.18 4.24
CA GLY A 32 -12.65 8.52 2.82
C GLY A 32 -11.28 8.19 2.23
N GLY A 33 -11.13 8.44 0.93
CA GLY A 33 -9.85 8.37 0.23
C GLY A 33 -9.23 6.97 0.18
N ILE A 34 -7.90 6.92 0.16
CA ILE A 34 -7.13 5.67 0.06
C ILE A 34 -7.38 4.76 1.27
N LEU A 35 -7.45 5.33 2.46
CA LEU A 35 -7.59 4.57 3.71
C LEU A 35 -8.89 3.77 3.72
N GLY A 36 -10.02 4.40 3.43
CA GLY A 36 -11.32 3.73 3.35
C GLY A 36 -11.36 2.65 2.26
N GLN A 37 -10.70 2.86 1.12
CA GLN A 37 -10.62 1.85 0.07
C GLN A 37 -9.80 0.62 0.51
N ILE A 38 -8.69 0.81 1.22
CA ILE A 38 -7.87 -0.28 1.76
C ILE A 38 -8.68 -1.13 2.74
N PHE A 39 -9.37 -0.48 3.68
CA PHE A 39 -10.09 -1.17 4.76
C PHE A 39 -11.55 -1.51 4.44
N LYS A 40 -12.07 -1.15 3.27
CA LYS A 40 -13.46 -1.44 2.88
C LYS A 40 -13.81 -2.92 3.03
N GLY A 41 -14.74 -3.22 3.95
CA GLY A 41 -15.13 -4.58 4.27
C GLY A 41 -14.04 -5.41 4.96
N ALA A 42 -13.07 -4.78 5.61
CA ALA A 42 -12.09 -5.48 6.42
C ALA A 42 -12.75 -6.11 7.65
N VAL A 43 -12.37 -7.36 7.93
CA VAL A 43 -12.87 -8.11 9.09
C VAL A 43 -11.69 -8.73 9.85
N ASN A 44 -11.85 -8.92 11.16
CA ASN A 44 -10.88 -9.67 11.93
C ASN A 44 -10.82 -11.13 11.45
N LYS A 45 -9.66 -11.56 10.95
CA LYS A 45 -9.38 -12.95 10.54
C LYS A 45 -8.61 -13.74 11.60
N ILE A 46 -8.20 -13.11 12.68
CA ILE A 46 -7.47 -13.76 13.78
C ILE A 46 -8.49 -14.21 14.83
N SER A 47 -9.02 -15.43 14.70
CA SER A 47 -10.06 -15.97 15.57
C SER A 47 -9.57 -16.23 17.01
N ASN A 48 -8.27 -16.45 17.22
CA ASN A 48 -7.70 -16.69 18.52
C ASN A 48 -7.17 -15.40 19.15
N VAL A 49 -7.82 -14.93 20.19
CA VAL A 49 -7.49 -13.66 20.86
C VAL A 49 -6.08 -13.67 21.45
N SER A 50 -5.57 -14.82 21.90
CA SER A 50 -4.19 -14.91 22.39
C SER A 50 -3.17 -14.71 21.28
N ILE A 51 -3.48 -15.17 20.06
CA ILE A 51 -2.66 -14.90 18.87
C ILE A 51 -2.73 -13.42 18.52
N LEU A 52 -3.94 -12.83 18.50
CA LEU A 52 -4.11 -11.39 18.26
C LEU A 52 -3.27 -10.57 19.25
N TYR A 53 -3.35 -10.88 20.55
CA TYR A 53 -2.56 -10.19 21.57
C TYR A 53 -1.06 -10.32 21.31
N ARG A 54 -0.57 -11.51 20.98
CA ARG A 54 0.85 -11.72 20.68
C ARG A 54 1.30 -10.92 19.45
N VAL A 55 0.49 -10.87 18.40
CA VAL A 55 0.78 -10.06 17.18
C VAL A 55 0.86 -8.58 17.54
N VAL A 56 -0.10 -8.06 18.30
CA VAL A 56 -0.08 -6.66 18.77
C VAL A 56 1.18 -6.37 19.57
N GLN A 57 1.55 -7.25 20.52
CA GLN A 57 2.76 -7.06 21.33
C GLN A 57 4.06 -7.17 20.51
N MET A 58 4.09 -7.99 19.45
CA MET A 58 5.26 -8.07 18.56
C MET A 58 5.40 -6.79 17.74
N ILE A 59 4.31 -6.25 17.21
CA ILE A 59 4.30 -5.00 16.46
C ILE A 59 4.71 -3.83 17.36
N ASP A 60 4.24 -3.80 18.60
CA ASP A 60 4.52 -2.70 19.55
C ASP A 60 6.00 -2.63 20.00
N LYS A 61 6.73 -3.73 19.90
CA LYS A 61 8.17 -3.75 20.18
C LYS A 61 9.02 -3.00 19.16
N GLU A 62 8.50 -2.83 17.96
CA GLU A 62 9.21 -2.18 16.88
C GLU A 62 9.00 -0.67 16.90
N ASN A 63 10.05 0.09 16.62
CA ASN A 63 9.95 1.55 16.58
C ASN A 63 9.51 2.05 15.19
N TRP A 64 8.23 1.88 14.88
CA TRP A 64 7.63 2.28 13.62
C TRP A 64 7.70 3.78 13.34
N VAL A 65 7.77 4.60 14.39
CA VAL A 65 7.80 6.08 14.25
C VAL A 65 9.13 6.55 13.69
N SER A 66 10.24 5.90 14.07
CA SER A 66 11.57 6.26 13.59
C SER A 66 11.90 5.71 12.20
N MET A 67 11.12 4.75 11.70
CA MET A 67 11.31 4.19 10.36
C MET A 67 10.85 5.20 9.30
N SER A 68 11.69 5.42 8.27
CA SER A 68 11.30 6.20 7.10
C SER A 68 10.18 5.50 6.31
N SER A 69 9.47 6.26 5.47
CA SER A 69 8.47 5.68 4.56
C SER A 69 9.08 4.61 3.66
N ASP A 70 10.29 4.83 3.16
CA ASP A 70 10.97 3.91 2.27
C ASP A 70 11.22 2.55 2.94
N VAL A 71 11.70 2.54 4.20
CA VAL A 71 11.91 1.31 4.96
C VAL A 71 10.60 0.56 5.20
N LYS A 72 9.51 1.26 5.55
CA LYS A 72 8.18 0.64 5.71
C LYS A 72 7.69 0.03 4.41
N GLY A 73 7.89 0.73 3.29
CA GLY A 73 7.56 0.27 1.95
C GLY A 73 8.34 -0.98 1.57
N GLU A 74 9.67 -1.01 1.78
CA GLU A 74 10.53 -2.17 1.50
C GLU A 74 10.13 -3.40 2.32
N ILE A 75 9.81 -3.24 3.60
CA ILE A 75 9.30 -4.34 4.44
C ILE A 75 7.99 -4.88 3.85
N TYR A 76 7.07 -4.01 3.45
CA TYR A 76 5.80 -4.42 2.87
C TYR A 76 5.97 -5.14 1.54
N GLU A 77 6.85 -4.65 0.66
CA GLU A 77 7.19 -5.32 -0.59
C GLU A 77 7.80 -6.71 -0.37
N GLY A 78 8.69 -6.85 0.60
CA GLY A 78 9.25 -8.15 0.99
C GLY A 78 8.18 -9.14 1.45
N LEU A 79 7.17 -8.68 2.20
CA LEU A 79 6.03 -9.50 2.59
C LEU A 79 5.17 -9.90 1.38
N LEU A 80 4.92 -8.99 0.43
CA LEU A 80 4.18 -9.30 -0.80
C LEU A 80 4.90 -10.33 -1.66
N GLN A 81 6.22 -10.19 -1.82
CA GLN A 81 7.04 -11.13 -2.59
C GLN A 81 7.02 -12.52 -1.94
N LYS A 82 7.24 -12.61 -0.64
CA LYS A 82 7.19 -13.87 0.09
C LYS A 82 5.84 -14.56 -0.04
N ASN A 83 4.74 -13.81 0.13
CA ASN A 83 3.40 -14.35 -0.05
C ASN A 83 3.17 -14.85 -1.50
N ALA A 84 3.69 -14.16 -2.51
CA ALA A 84 3.58 -14.58 -3.91
C ALA A 84 4.36 -15.87 -4.19
N GLU A 85 5.51 -16.07 -3.54
CA GLU A 85 6.31 -17.30 -3.65
C GLU A 85 5.65 -18.49 -2.94
N ASP A 86 5.02 -18.25 -1.76
CA ASP A 86 4.33 -19.28 -0.98
C ASP A 86 3.03 -19.77 -1.64
N VAL A 87 2.32 -18.89 -2.37
CA VAL A 87 1.07 -19.21 -3.11
C VAL A 87 1.42 -19.76 -4.49
N LYS A 88 2.09 -20.91 -4.57
CA LYS A 88 2.40 -21.63 -5.83
C LYS A 88 1.19 -22.19 -6.55
N SER A 89 -0.02 -21.98 -6.10
CA SER A 89 -1.23 -22.58 -6.70
C SER A 89 -2.26 -21.54 -7.14
N GLY A 90 -2.27 -21.24 -8.43
CA GLY A 90 -3.55 -21.21 -9.13
C GLY A 90 -4.35 -19.93 -9.22
N ALA A 91 -3.81 -18.75 -8.93
CA ALA A 91 -4.59 -17.52 -9.13
C ALA A 91 -4.14 -16.64 -10.29
N GLY A 92 -3.25 -17.09 -11.17
CA GLY A 92 -2.87 -16.34 -12.38
C GLY A 92 -2.24 -14.95 -12.14
N GLN A 93 -1.92 -14.62 -10.91
CA GLN A 93 -1.28 -13.35 -10.56
C GLN A 93 0.23 -13.55 -10.61
N TYR A 94 0.83 -13.11 -11.71
CA TYR A 94 2.27 -13.14 -11.87
C TYR A 94 2.87 -11.87 -11.25
N PHE A 95 3.70 -12.06 -10.23
CA PHE A 95 4.51 -10.99 -9.69
C PHE A 95 5.69 -10.74 -10.64
N THR A 96 5.72 -9.59 -11.28
CA THR A 96 6.82 -9.25 -12.20
C THR A 96 8.10 -9.01 -11.41
N PRO A 97 9.21 -9.69 -11.74
CA PRO A 97 10.48 -9.55 -11.01
C PRO A 97 10.98 -8.10 -10.98
N ARG A 98 11.35 -7.60 -9.81
CA ARG A 98 11.81 -6.22 -9.61
C ARG A 98 12.98 -5.80 -10.54
N PRO A 99 14.01 -6.64 -10.79
CA PRO A 99 15.07 -6.28 -11.73
C PRO A 99 14.55 -6.00 -13.14
N LEU A 100 13.57 -6.78 -13.60
CA LEU A 100 12.95 -6.59 -14.91
C LEU A 100 12.18 -5.26 -14.98
N ILE A 101 11.34 -4.96 -13.96
CA ILE A 101 10.61 -3.71 -13.86
C ILE A 101 11.57 -2.52 -13.90
N LYS A 102 12.64 -2.55 -13.09
CA LYS A 102 13.67 -1.48 -13.06
C LYS A 102 14.34 -1.29 -14.41
N ALA A 103 14.70 -2.38 -15.10
CA ALA A 103 15.29 -2.30 -16.43
C ALA A 103 14.32 -1.68 -17.45
N MET A 104 13.05 -2.08 -17.44
CA MET A 104 12.02 -1.50 -18.31
C MET A 104 11.83 0.00 -18.07
N VAL A 105 11.70 0.42 -16.81
CA VAL A 105 11.57 1.83 -16.43
C VAL A 105 12.81 2.63 -16.84
N ALA A 106 14.00 2.09 -16.65
CA ALA A 106 15.26 2.73 -17.07
C ALA A 106 15.34 2.92 -18.61
N CYS A 107 14.80 1.98 -19.39
CA CYS A 107 14.72 2.10 -20.85
C CYS A 107 13.66 3.14 -21.28
N LEU A 108 12.50 3.16 -20.61
CA LEU A 108 11.41 4.10 -20.92
C LEU A 108 11.73 5.53 -20.52
N ARG A 109 12.52 5.72 -19.48
CA ARG A 109 12.94 7.03 -18.95
C ARG A 109 11.77 7.99 -18.76
N PRO A 110 10.83 7.68 -17.84
CA PRO A 110 9.70 8.56 -17.60
C PRO A 110 10.17 9.98 -17.23
N GLU A 111 9.41 10.99 -17.63
CA GLU A 111 9.74 12.40 -17.43
C GLU A 111 8.89 13.04 -16.33
N PRO A 112 9.42 14.04 -15.58
CA PRO A 112 8.64 14.82 -14.63
C PRO A 112 7.41 15.47 -15.28
N LYS A 113 6.33 15.66 -14.51
CA LYS A 113 5.06 16.26 -14.95
C LYS A 113 4.33 15.49 -16.07
N LYS A 114 4.74 14.26 -16.37
CA LYS A 114 4.00 13.35 -17.25
C LYS A 114 3.22 12.35 -16.43
N THR A 115 2.07 11.94 -16.93
CA THR A 115 1.25 10.90 -16.33
C THR A 115 1.70 9.52 -16.79
N ILE A 116 1.59 8.56 -15.90
CA ILE A 116 1.90 7.16 -16.13
C ILE A 116 0.64 6.35 -15.85
N ALA A 117 0.17 5.63 -16.86
CA ALA A 117 -1.00 4.77 -16.74
C ALA A 117 -0.61 3.28 -16.79
N ASP A 118 -1.21 2.49 -15.92
CA ASP A 118 -1.09 1.02 -15.91
C ASP A 118 -2.50 0.40 -15.79
N PRO A 119 -3.04 -0.16 -16.90
CA PRO A 119 -4.39 -0.72 -16.91
C PRO A 119 -4.52 -2.04 -16.14
N CYS A 120 -3.42 -2.66 -15.72
CA CYS A 120 -3.38 -3.92 -14.98
C CYS A 120 -2.31 -3.88 -13.90
N CYS A 121 -2.39 -2.85 -13.03
CA CYS A 121 -1.27 -2.41 -12.19
C CYS A 121 -0.84 -3.44 -11.11
N GLY A 122 -1.62 -4.48 -10.88
CA GLY A 122 -1.28 -5.50 -9.88
C GLY A 122 -1.02 -4.89 -8.50
N SER A 123 0.11 -5.18 -7.89
CA SER A 123 0.55 -4.58 -6.62
C SER A 123 1.20 -3.20 -6.76
N GLY A 124 1.19 -2.59 -7.96
CA GLY A 124 1.75 -1.26 -8.21
C GLY A 124 3.26 -1.23 -8.47
N GLY A 125 3.86 -2.36 -8.79
CA GLY A 125 5.32 -2.49 -8.93
C GLY A 125 5.96 -1.55 -9.94
N PHE A 126 5.31 -1.32 -11.09
CA PHE A 126 5.78 -0.38 -12.10
C PHE A 126 5.69 1.07 -11.60
N PHE A 127 4.64 1.43 -10.86
CA PHE A 127 4.50 2.77 -10.28
C PHE A 127 5.63 3.07 -9.29
N LEU A 128 5.95 2.12 -8.41
CA LEU A 128 7.03 2.29 -7.45
C LEU A 128 8.40 2.44 -8.11
N ALA A 129 8.68 1.64 -9.14
CA ALA A 129 9.93 1.77 -9.87
C ALA A 129 10.01 3.10 -10.65
N ALA A 130 8.91 3.55 -11.24
CA ALA A 130 8.85 4.84 -11.92
C ALA A 130 8.98 6.01 -10.93
N GLN A 131 8.33 5.92 -9.78
CA GLN A 131 8.46 6.91 -8.70
C GLN A 131 9.91 7.00 -8.21
N ALA A 132 10.56 5.86 -7.94
CA ALA A 132 11.96 5.82 -7.53
C ALA A 132 12.89 6.39 -8.60
N PHE A 133 12.64 6.11 -9.88
CA PHE A 133 13.40 6.66 -11.01
C PHE A 133 13.26 8.18 -11.12
N LEU A 134 12.04 8.70 -11.01
CA LEU A 134 11.74 10.13 -11.08
C LEU A 134 12.28 10.90 -9.86
N ALA A 135 12.24 10.30 -8.68
CA ALA A 135 12.70 10.91 -7.44
C ALA A 135 14.23 10.87 -7.27
N ASP A 136 14.95 10.05 -8.04
CA ASP A 136 16.41 9.96 -7.96
C ASP A 136 17.06 11.26 -8.47
N PRO A 137 17.82 11.99 -7.61
CA PRO A 137 18.49 13.22 -8.02
C PRO A 137 19.51 13.06 -9.16
N LYS A 138 19.96 11.82 -9.42
CA LYS A 138 20.83 11.52 -10.57
C LYS A 138 20.11 11.60 -11.90
N ASN A 139 18.78 11.40 -11.89
CA ASN A 139 17.94 11.49 -13.08
C ASN A 139 17.34 12.88 -13.23
N TYR A 140 16.76 13.41 -12.14
CA TYR A 140 16.04 14.71 -12.16
C TYR A 140 16.20 15.46 -10.83
N ALA A 141 16.46 16.76 -10.94
CA ALA A 141 16.45 17.67 -9.77
C ALA A 141 15.05 18.28 -9.62
N LEU A 142 14.11 17.51 -9.05
CA LEU A 142 12.71 17.93 -8.93
C LEU A 142 12.54 19.13 -7.98
N ASP A 143 11.83 20.16 -8.44
CA ASP A 143 11.36 21.25 -7.61
C ASP A 143 10.16 20.82 -6.72
N ARG A 144 9.67 21.77 -5.90
CA ARG A 144 8.54 21.50 -5.00
C ARG A 144 7.26 21.11 -5.76
N THR A 145 6.99 21.80 -6.86
CA THR A 145 5.78 21.57 -7.66
C THR A 145 5.84 20.22 -8.37
N GLU A 146 7.00 19.85 -8.86
CA GLU A 146 7.25 18.55 -9.49
C GLU A 146 7.14 17.39 -8.52
N LYS A 147 7.63 17.56 -7.28
CA LYS A 147 7.44 16.59 -6.21
C LYS A 147 5.98 16.40 -5.82
N GLU A 148 5.23 17.49 -5.77
CA GLU A 148 3.78 17.43 -5.49
C GLU A 148 3.02 16.75 -6.65
N PHE A 149 3.37 17.06 -7.88
CA PHE A 149 2.80 16.39 -9.06
C PHE A 149 3.15 14.89 -9.07
N LEU A 150 4.41 14.53 -8.78
CA LEU A 150 4.86 13.14 -8.70
C LEU A 150 4.05 12.36 -7.67
N LYS A 151 3.78 12.97 -6.52
CA LYS A 151 3.01 12.34 -5.44
C LYS A 151 1.55 12.13 -5.80
N ASN A 152 0.88 13.11 -6.40
CA ASN A 152 -0.59 13.15 -6.45
C ASN A 152 -1.18 13.00 -7.85
N GLU A 153 -0.42 13.31 -8.92
CA GLU A 153 -0.96 13.44 -10.27
C GLU A 153 -0.28 12.56 -11.32
N THR A 154 0.82 11.89 -10.97
CA THR A 154 1.59 11.11 -11.95
C THR A 154 0.94 9.77 -12.28
N PHE A 155 0.36 9.08 -11.30
CA PHE A 155 0.00 7.67 -11.42
C PHE A 155 -1.49 7.44 -11.55
N TYR A 156 -1.87 6.63 -12.55
CA TYR A 156 -3.25 6.22 -12.83
C TYR A 156 -3.27 4.72 -13.11
N GLY A 157 -3.96 3.94 -12.30
CA GLY A 157 -4.02 2.50 -12.45
C GLY A 157 -5.42 1.93 -12.44
N THR A 158 -5.55 0.72 -12.99
CA THR A 158 -6.75 -0.10 -12.84
C THR A 158 -6.34 -1.50 -12.37
N GLU A 159 -7.08 -2.05 -11.42
CA GLU A 159 -6.88 -3.42 -10.93
C GLU A 159 -8.23 -4.11 -10.73
N LEU A 160 -8.38 -5.29 -11.32
CA LEU A 160 -9.62 -6.04 -11.30
C LEU A 160 -9.85 -6.75 -9.96
N VAL A 161 -8.79 -7.35 -9.42
CA VAL A 161 -8.88 -8.23 -8.24
C VAL A 161 -8.89 -7.41 -6.96
N VAL A 162 -9.99 -7.50 -6.20
CA VAL A 162 -10.20 -6.70 -4.96
C VAL A 162 -9.04 -6.81 -3.98
N ALA A 163 -8.51 -8.01 -3.74
CA ALA A 163 -7.41 -8.21 -2.80
C ALA A 163 -6.14 -7.50 -3.28
N THR A 164 -5.78 -7.66 -4.55
CA THR A 164 -4.61 -7.04 -5.19
C THR A 164 -4.74 -5.53 -5.24
N PHE A 165 -5.93 -5.01 -5.56
CA PHE A 165 -6.24 -3.58 -5.51
C PHE A 165 -5.92 -2.96 -4.14
N LYS A 166 -6.37 -3.61 -3.05
CA LYS A 166 -6.09 -3.14 -1.68
C LYS A 166 -4.60 -3.19 -1.33
N LEU A 167 -3.93 -4.27 -1.76
CA LEU A 167 -2.48 -4.39 -1.59
C LEU A 167 -1.73 -3.31 -2.37
N CYS A 168 -2.17 -3.00 -3.59
CA CYS A 168 -1.63 -1.90 -4.39
C CYS A 168 -1.76 -0.56 -3.66
N LEU A 169 -2.96 -0.21 -3.21
CA LEU A 169 -3.18 1.06 -2.50
C LEU A 169 -2.32 1.18 -1.23
N MET A 170 -2.20 0.11 -0.45
CA MET A 170 -1.32 0.09 0.73
C MET A 170 0.14 0.30 0.31
N ASN A 171 0.58 -0.36 -0.76
CA ASN A 171 1.94 -0.25 -1.27
C ASN A 171 2.26 1.17 -1.73
N LEU A 172 1.38 1.78 -2.53
CA LEU A 172 1.52 3.15 -2.99
C LEU A 172 1.56 4.15 -1.82
N TYR A 173 0.65 3.99 -0.85
CA TYR A 173 0.60 4.83 0.33
C TYR A 173 1.91 4.76 1.16
N LEU A 174 2.44 3.57 1.39
CA LEU A 174 3.68 3.38 2.14
C LEU A 174 4.91 3.99 1.42
N HIS A 175 4.85 4.13 0.10
CA HIS A 175 5.87 4.80 -0.72
C HIS A 175 5.54 6.28 -1.00
N ASN A 176 4.64 6.87 -0.22
CA ASN A 176 4.26 8.28 -0.34
C ASN A 176 3.68 8.67 -1.72
N ILE A 177 2.97 7.75 -2.37
CA ILE A 177 2.20 8.00 -3.58
C ILE A 177 0.73 8.17 -3.21
N GLY A 178 0.15 9.31 -3.58
CA GLY A 178 -1.20 9.72 -3.21
C GLY A 178 -1.29 10.33 -1.83
N ASP A 179 -2.48 10.76 -1.46
CA ASP A 179 -2.81 11.33 -0.16
C ASP A 179 -3.91 10.49 0.50
N LEU A 180 -3.87 10.36 1.83
CA LEU A 180 -4.86 9.60 2.61
C LEU A 180 -6.30 9.99 2.30
N TYR A 181 -6.55 11.28 2.15
CA TYR A 181 -7.88 11.87 1.93
C TYR A 181 -8.05 12.46 0.53
N GLY A 182 -7.01 12.33 -0.32
CA GLY A 182 -6.99 12.85 -1.68
C GLY A 182 -7.54 11.89 -2.71
N LYS A 183 -7.18 12.16 -3.96
CA LYS A 183 -7.53 11.31 -5.10
C LYS A 183 -6.87 9.94 -4.97
N VAL A 184 -7.64 8.90 -5.19
CA VAL A 184 -7.15 7.52 -5.22
C VAL A 184 -6.47 7.27 -6.57
N PRO A 185 -5.16 6.92 -6.60
CA PRO A 185 -4.42 6.79 -7.85
C PRO A 185 -4.78 5.54 -8.68
N VAL A 186 -5.45 4.57 -8.06
CA VAL A 186 -5.86 3.32 -8.71
C VAL A 186 -7.36 3.13 -8.55
N MET A 187 -8.02 2.72 -9.61
CA MET A 187 -9.44 2.34 -9.61
C MET A 187 -9.59 0.82 -9.66
N ARG A 188 -10.61 0.32 -8.97
CA ARG A 188 -11.00 -1.08 -9.12
C ARG A 188 -11.93 -1.21 -10.32
N GLY A 189 -11.56 -2.02 -11.30
CA GLY A 189 -12.36 -2.22 -12.50
C GLY A 189 -11.72 -3.17 -13.49
N ASP A 190 -12.47 -3.44 -14.55
CA ASP A 190 -11.97 -4.15 -15.73
C ASP A 190 -11.54 -3.09 -16.77
N ALA A 191 -10.26 -3.04 -17.07
CA ALA A 191 -9.70 -2.06 -18.00
C ALA A 191 -10.16 -2.27 -19.46
N LEU A 192 -10.76 -3.42 -19.77
CA LEU A 192 -11.31 -3.72 -21.11
C LEU A 192 -12.76 -3.23 -21.27
N LEU A 193 -13.43 -2.86 -20.17
CA LEU A 193 -14.83 -2.45 -20.15
C LEU A 193 -15.02 -0.94 -19.90
N SER A 194 -13.96 -0.20 -19.72
CA SER A 194 -13.96 1.25 -19.43
C SER A 194 -13.84 2.11 -20.69
#